data_fb9229818b607056b139514f36734764
#
_entry.id   fb9229818b607056b139514f36734764
#
_cell.length_a   1.000
_cell.length_b   1.000
_cell.length_c   1.000
_cell.angle_alpha   90.00
_cell.angle_beta   90.00
_cell.angle_gamma   90.00
#
_symmetry.space_group_name_H-M   'P 1'
#
loop_
_entity.id
_entity.type
_entity.pdbx_description
1 polymer ?
#
loop_
_entity_poly.entity_id
_entity_poly.type
_entity_poly.pdbx_seq_one_letter_code
_entity_poly.pdbx_strand_id
1 'polypeptide(L)'
;MITRRELLIAIGTSALTAPLISIAQQQSRLWRVGFLAPRKPLSLESDAYGAFVLGMRELGYVEGKNLVIEWRLADGKVERLPELAAELVRLKVDVIGTSGPQAASAAQKATATIPIVMLTISVDPVREGLVKSLARPEGNITGLANLSGDLSPKLLEMLLSVVPRLSRVAVLLNPTNPGHSAVLKDIQSAAQKFGVSIAPVQAQTPAEIGAAFSTMTKENSEAVIVSLDGIFVQQRRQIADLAAKNRIPSISTFIEYVQDGGLISYGPNLADQYRRGASYVDKILKGAKPGDLPVEQATKFELFINRKTAKVLGLTIPQTLLISADKVIE
;
A
#
# COMPACT_ATOMS: atom_id res chain seq x y z
N MET A 1 -2.24 -4.97 -84.64
CA MET A 1 -1.60 -6.23 -84.18
C MET A 1 -0.48 -5.84 -83.22
N ILE A 2 -0.67 -6.03 -81.99
CA ILE A 2 0.31 -5.74 -80.96
C ILE A 2 1.31 -6.90 -80.95
N THR A 3 2.60 -6.60 -81.19
CA THR A 3 3.64 -7.61 -81.28
C THR A 3 3.97 -8.18 -79.88
N ARG A 4 4.34 -9.49 -79.80
CA ARG A 4 4.75 -10.18 -78.59
C ARG A 4 5.84 -9.44 -77.74
N ARG A 5 6.61 -8.55 -78.41
CA ARG A 5 7.64 -7.80 -77.73
C ARG A 5 7.12 -6.62 -76.91
N GLU A 6 6.02 -6.01 -77.28
CA GLU A 6 5.42 -4.90 -76.60
C GLU A 6 4.67 -5.41 -75.36
N LEU A 7 4.18 -6.67 -75.38
CA LEU A 7 3.50 -7.30 -74.18
C LEU A 7 4.52 -7.65 -73.10
N LEU A 8 5.75 -7.94 -73.40
CA LEU A 8 6.81 -8.27 -72.43
C LEU A 8 7.43 -7.01 -71.77
N ILE A 9 7.33 -5.85 -72.37
CA ILE A 9 7.82 -4.59 -71.77
C ILE A 9 6.75 -4.03 -70.83
N ALA A 10 5.47 -4.28 -71.04
CA ALA A 10 4.36 -3.83 -70.15
C ALA A 10 4.29 -4.63 -68.82
N ILE A 11 4.81 -5.87 -68.76
CA ILE A 11 4.83 -6.71 -67.57
C ILE A 11 6.08 -6.46 -66.71
N GLY A 12 7.15 -5.92 -67.26
CA GLY A 12 8.43 -5.70 -66.59
C GLY A 12 8.49 -4.44 -65.69
N THR A 13 7.56 -3.48 -65.85
CA THR A 13 7.59 -2.20 -65.10
C THR A 13 6.60 -2.11 -63.98
N SER A 14 5.74 -3.14 -63.77
CA SER A 14 4.75 -3.14 -62.67
C SER A 14 5.22 -3.84 -61.40
N ALA A 15 6.43 -4.37 -61.35
CA ALA A 15 6.91 -5.20 -60.23
C ALA A 15 7.83 -4.45 -59.22
N LEU A 16 7.99 -3.12 -59.33
CA LEU A 16 8.93 -2.35 -58.49
C LEU A 16 8.28 -1.26 -57.64
N THR A 17 6.95 -1.24 -57.54
CA THR A 17 6.26 -0.42 -56.51
C THR A 17 5.57 -1.31 -55.50
N ALA A 18 6.33 -2.23 -54.90
CA ALA A 18 5.92 -2.70 -53.58
C ALA A 18 5.96 -1.47 -52.65
N PRO A 19 4.87 -1.07 -52.01
CA PRO A 19 4.97 -0.07 -50.98
C PRO A 19 5.96 -0.65 -49.94
N LEU A 20 7.10 -0.01 -49.80
CA LEU A 20 7.85 -0.12 -48.57
C LEU A 20 6.86 0.23 -47.49
N ILE A 21 6.21 -0.79 -46.91
CA ILE A 21 5.53 -0.66 -45.65
C ILE A 21 6.65 -0.23 -44.76
N SER A 22 6.77 1.10 -44.63
CA SER A 22 7.49 1.73 -43.57
C SER A 22 6.97 1.04 -42.30
N ILE A 23 7.78 0.13 -41.74
CA ILE A 23 7.69 -0.21 -40.36
C ILE A 23 8.02 1.12 -39.69
N ALA A 24 7.02 2.01 -39.65
CA ALA A 24 7.03 3.16 -38.79
C ALA A 24 7.35 2.54 -37.45
N GLN A 25 8.57 2.75 -37.00
CA GLN A 25 8.98 2.53 -35.65
C GLN A 25 7.83 3.14 -34.83
N GLN A 26 6.96 2.28 -34.32
CA GLN A 26 5.98 2.66 -33.33
C GLN A 26 6.86 3.19 -32.21
N GLN A 27 7.10 4.51 -32.22
CA GLN A 27 7.76 5.18 -31.10
C GLN A 27 6.95 4.74 -29.90
N SER A 28 7.51 3.79 -29.15
CA SER A 28 6.84 3.26 -27.98
C SER A 28 6.55 4.47 -27.09
N ARG A 29 5.27 4.80 -26.95
CA ARG A 29 4.85 5.94 -26.14
C ARG A 29 5.54 5.84 -24.78
N LEU A 30 6.24 6.89 -24.40
CA LEU A 30 6.85 6.98 -23.07
C LEU A 30 5.77 7.38 -22.09
N TRP A 31 5.34 6.44 -21.27
CA TRP A 31 4.37 6.66 -20.23
C TRP A 31 5.02 7.30 -19.00
N ARG A 32 4.34 8.22 -18.36
CA ARG A 32 4.80 8.87 -17.15
C ARG A 32 3.83 8.61 -16.01
N VAL A 33 4.25 7.85 -15.02
CA VAL A 33 3.45 7.50 -13.84
C VAL A 33 3.99 8.23 -12.62
N GLY A 34 3.18 9.05 -11.97
CA GLY A 34 3.50 9.63 -10.68
C GLY A 34 3.31 8.62 -9.55
N PHE A 35 4.22 8.58 -8.59
CA PHE A 35 4.05 7.80 -7.37
C PHE A 35 4.14 8.72 -6.17
N LEU A 36 3.01 8.95 -5.49
CA LEU A 36 2.89 9.85 -4.34
C LEU A 36 2.74 9.05 -3.05
N ALA A 37 3.64 9.27 -2.09
CA ALA A 37 3.63 8.54 -0.83
C ALA A 37 4.15 9.35 0.35
N PRO A 38 3.66 9.08 1.59
CA PRO A 38 4.10 9.76 2.80
C PRO A 38 5.49 9.32 3.27
N ARG A 39 5.95 8.13 2.89
CA ARG A 39 7.25 7.57 3.30
C ARG A 39 8.16 7.29 2.12
N LYS A 40 9.46 7.11 2.39
CA LYS A 40 10.42 6.50 1.46
C LYS A 40 10.49 4.99 1.66
N PRO A 41 10.80 4.20 0.62
CA PRO A 41 11.18 2.80 0.80
C PRO A 41 12.57 2.72 1.44
N LEU A 42 12.84 1.66 2.20
CA LEU A 42 14.20 1.35 2.67
C LEU A 42 15.09 0.91 1.50
N SER A 43 14.56 0.06 0.63
CA SER A 43 15.07 -0.22 -0.71
C SER A 43 13.90 -0.63 -1.60
N LEU A 44 13.96 -0.34 -2.91
CA LEU A 44 12.91 -0.78 -3.84
C LEU A 44 12.87 -2.31 -4.00
N GLU A 45 13.98 -3.01 -3.72
CA GLU A 45 14.04 -4.48 -3.86
C GLU A 45 13.31 -5.21 -2.74
N SER A 46 13.31 -4.67 -1.53
CA SER A 46 12.74 -5.30 -0.33
C SER A 46 11.45 -4.65 0.17
N ASP A 47 11.01 -3.56 -0.45
CA ASP A 47 9.82 -2.81 -0.06
C ASP A 47 8.63 -3.14 -0.96
N ALA A 48 7.42 -3.04 -0.42
CA ALA A 48 6.18 -3.21 -1.18
C ALA A 48 6.08 -2.26 -2.40
N TYR A 49 6.76 -1.09 -2.40
CA TYR A 49 6.82 -0.21 -3.57
C TYR A 49 7.54 -0.86 -4.75
N GLY A 50 8.53 -1.71 -4.50
CA GLY A 50 9.18 -2.51 -5.54
C GLY A 50 8.24 -3.51 -6.20
N ALA A 51 7.25 -4.00 -5.47
CA ALA A 51 6.23 -4.88 -6.05
C ALA A 51 5.36 -4.15 -7.09
N PHE A 52 5.13 -2.84 -6.94
CA PHE A 52 4.49 -2.03 -7.98
C PHE A 52 5.36 -1.96 -9.24
N VAL A 53 6.66 -1.67 -9.09
CA VAL A 53 7.62 -1.62 -10.22
C VAL A 53 7.69 -2.97 -10.93
N LEU A 54 7.73 -4.06 -10.16
CA LEU A 54 7.71 -5.43 -10.69
C LEU A 54 6.42 -5.70 -11.47
N GLY A 55 5.27 -5.34 -10.90
CA GLY A 55 3.96 -5.49 -11.56
C GLY A 55 3.89 -4.69 -12.87
N MET A 56 4.40 -3.46 -12.92
CA MET A 56 4.50 -2.69 -14.14
C MET A 56 5.40 -3.38 -15.19
N ARG A 57 6.54 -3.92 -14.74
CA ARG A 57 7.47 -4.66 -15.63
C ARG A 57 6.85 -5.91 -16.22
N GLU A 58 6.11 -6.68 -15.44
CA GLU A 58 5.39 -7.89 -15.90
C GLU A 58 4.32 -7.57 -16.95
N LEU A 59 3.75 -6.36 -16.89
CA LEU A 59 2.78 -5.85 -17.86
C LEU A 59 3.44 -5.19 -19.09
N GLY A 60 4.79 -5.24 -19.17
CA GLY A 60 5.55 -4.73 -20.31
C GLY A 60 6.00 -3.27 -20.20
N TYR A 61 5.79 -2.63 -19.02
CA TYR A 61 6.27 -1.26 -18.76
C TYR A 61 7.62 -1.30 -18.07
N VAL A 62 8.66 -0.88 -18.78
CA VAL A 62 10.05 -0.95 -18.31
C VAL A 62 10.59 0.45 -18.14
N GLU A 63 11.00 0.79 -16.91
CA GLU A 63 11.59 2.09 -16.57
C GLU A 63 12.85 2.34 -17.43
N GLY A 64 12.97 3.55 -17.98
CA GLY A 64 14.03 3.93 -18.90
C GLY A 64 13.83 3.49 -20.37
N LYS A 65 12.78 2.68 -20.68
CA LYS A 65 12.42 2.31 -22.06
C LYS A 65 11.11 2.96 -22.50
N ASN A 66 10.02 2.57 -21.89
CA ASN A 66 8.67 3.03 -22.22
C ASN A 66 7.89 3.53 -20.99
N LEU A 67 8.56 3.62 -19.83
CA LEU A 67 8.00 4.07 -18.55
C LEU A 67 9.00 5.01 -17.86
N VAL A 68 8.47 6.08 -17.26
CA VAL A 68 9.13 6.91 -16.25
C VAL A 68 8.25 6.91 -15.01
N ILE A 69 8.82 6.58 -13.86
CA ILE A 69 8.14 6.71 -12.57
C ILE A 69 8.65 7.97 -11.87
N GLU A 70 7.76 8.94 -11.71
CA GLU A 70 8.03 10.19 -11.00
C GLU A 70 7.75 10.01 -9.51
N TRP A 71 8.77 9.63 -8.77
CA TRP A 71 8.66 9.43 -7.33
C TRP A 71 8.54 10.77 -6.60
N ARG A 72 7.47 10.92 -5.82
CA ARG A 72 7.22 12.05 -4.91
C ARG A 72 6.94 11.51 -3.52
N LEU A 73 7.96 11.52 -2.71
CA LEU A 73 8.01 10.85 -1.41
C LEU A 73 8.22 11.91 -0.32
N ALA A 74 7.27 12.01 0.61
CA ALA A 74 7.27 13.05 1.64
C ALA A 74 8.28 12.80 2.76
N ASP A 75 8.85 11.58 2.87
CA ASP A 75 9.85 11.20 3.86
C ASP A 75 9.38 11.42 5.31
N GLY A 76 8.14 11.03 5.59
CA GLY A 76 7.48 11.22 6.88
C GLY A 76 6.88 12.61 7.09
N LYS A 77 7.19 13.60 6.23
CA LYS A 77 6.69 14.97 6.31
C LYS A 77 5.41 15.11 5.50
N VAL A 78 4.29 14.63 6.05
CA VAL A 78 3.00 14.55 5.34
C VAL A 78 2.47 15.92 4.86
N GLU A 79 2.89 16.99 5.51
CA GLU A 79 2.58 18.38 5.13
C GLU A 79 3.14 18.76 3.75
N ARG A 80 4.11 18.01 3.21
CA ARG A 80 4.66 18.22 1.87
C ARG A 80 3.82 17.58 0.76
N LEU A 81 2.91 16.66 1.10
CA LEU A 81 2.12 15.92 0.09
C LEU A 81 1.34 16.82 -0.87
N PRO A 82 0.70 17.94 -0.45
CA PRO A 82 0.03 18.84 -1.38
C PRO A 82 0.97 19.46 -2.43
N GLU A 83 2.16 19.89 -2.03
CA GLU A 83 3.18 20.43 -2.95
C GLU A 83 3.67 19.35 -3.92
N LEU A 84 3.99 18.17 -3.42
CA LEU A 84 4.44 17.02 -4.21
C LEU A 84 3.37 16.55 -5.20
N ALA A 85 2.10 16.57 -4.82
CA ALA A 85 0.99 16.29 -5.74
C ALA A 85 0.90 17.34 -6.85
N ALA A 86 1.03 18.63 -6.51
CA ALA A 86 1.03 19.71 -7.48
C ALA A 86 2.23 19.62 -8.47
N GLU A 87 3.38 19.12 -8.02
CA GLU A 87 4.50 18.83 -8.93
C GLU A 87 4.13 17.77 -9.97
N LEU A 88 3.51 16.65 -9.56
CA LEU A 88 3.06 15.62 -10.49
C LEU A 88 2.06 16.15 -11.52
N VAL A 89 1.17 17.03 -11.09
CA VAL A 89 0.23 17.71 -12.01
C VAL A 89 0.98 18.59 -13.02
N ARG A 90 1.98 19.38 -12.57
CA ARG A 90 2.81 20.20 -13.48
C ARG A 90 3.60 19.35 -14.48
N LEU A 91 4.06 18.16 -14.06
CA LEU A 91 4.74 17.19 -14.94
C LEU A 91 3.81 16.50 -15.93
N LYS A 92 2.48 16.73 -15.80
CA LYS A 92 1.45 16.15 -16.67
C LYS A 92 1.60 14.62 -16.76
N VAL A 93 1.73 13.97 -15.60
CA VAL A 93 1.80 12.50 -15.55
C VAL A 93 0.50 11.89 -16.10
N ASP A 94 0.61 10.71 -16.73
CA ASP A 94 -0.55 10.00 -17.29
C ASP A 94 -1.47 9.41 -16.21
N VAL A 95 -0.88 9.01 -15.07
CA VAL A 95 -1.58 8.44 -13.90
C VAL A 95 -0.82 8.80 -12.62
N ILE A 96 -1.52 9.02 -11.51
CA ILE A 96 -0.92 9.16 -10.18
C ILE A 96 -1.27 7.93 -9.35
N GLY A 97 -0.28 7.10 -9.01
CA GLY A 97 -0.40 6.07 -7.98
C GLY A 97 -0.19 6.66 -6.59
N THR A 98 -1.08 6.35 -5.64
CA THR A 98 -1.00 6.88 -4.27
C THR A 98 -0.87 5.77 -3.24
N SER A 99 -0.04 5.99 -2.22
CA SER A 99 0.14 5.12 -1.07
C SER A 99 -0.39 5.80 0.20
N GLY A 100 -1.45 5.24 0.76
CA GLY A 100 -2.07 5.74 1.98
C GLY A 100 -3.09 6.88 1.79
N PRO A 101 -3.92 7.14 2.81
CA PRO A 101 -5.04 8.08 2.71
C PRO A 101 -4.60 9.55 2.56
N GLN A 102 -3.50 9.95 3.19
CA GLN A 102 -2.99 11.32 3.08
C GLN A 102 -2.56 11.64 1.65
N ALA A 103 -1.87 10.70 0.97
CA ALA A 103 -1.44 10.86 -0.41
C ALA A 103 -2.64 10.87 -1.37
N ALA A 104 -3.64 10.00 -1.16
CA ALA A 104 -4.85 9.97 -1.96
C ALA A 104 -5.64 11.29 -1.86
N SER A 105 -5.81 11.82 -0.65
CA SER A 105 -6.47 13.11 -0.41
C SER A 105 -5.70 14.28 -1.03
N ALA A 106 -4.36 14.27 -0.94
CA ALA A 106 -3.53 15.31 -1.56
C ALA A 106 -3.64 15.29 -3.10
N ALA A 107 -3.61 14.11 -3.71
CA ALA A 107 -3.78 13.95 -5.15
C ALA A 107 -5.19 14.38 -5.61
N GLN A 108 -6.24 13.99 -4.88
CA GLN A 108 -7.63 14.40 -5.16
C GLN A 108 -7.78 15.92 -5.21
N LYS A 109 -7.18 16.62 -4.23
CA LYS A 109 -7.23 18.08 -4.16
C LYS A 109 -6.41 18.75 -5.26
N ALA A 110 -5.36 18.11 -5.76
CA ALA A 110 -4.47 18.67 -6.77
C ALA A 110 -5.03 18.56 -8.19
N THR A 111 -5.84 17.53 -8.50
CA THR A 111 -6.37 17.32 -9.86
C THR A 111 -7.72 16.61 -9.86
N ALA A 112 -8.60 17.07 -10.76
CA ALA A 112 -9.86 16.39 -11.08
C ALA A 112 -9.81 15.64 -12.42
N THR A 113 -8.69 15.69 -13.15
CA THR A 113 -8.59 15.16 -14.52
C THR A 113 -7.56 14.08 -14.69
N ILE A 114 -6.41 14.17 -14.01
CA ILE A 114 -5.40 13.09 -14.05
C ILE A 114 -5.96 11.89 -13.27
N PRO A 115 -5.98 10.69 -13.86
CA PRO A 115 -6.36 9.46 -13.16
C PRO A 115 -5.55 9.23 -11.90
N ILE A 116 -6.20 8.82 -10.82
CA ILE A 116 -5.59 8.49 -9.53
C ILE A 116 -5.90 7.02 -9.21
N VAL A 117 -4.85 6.26 -8.94
CA VAL A 117 -4.95 4.86 -8.49
C VAL A 117 -4.49 4.78 -7.04
N MET A 118 -5.41 4.48 -6.14
CA MET A 118 -5.09 4.10 -4.76
C MET A 118 -4.42 2.72 -4.80
N LEU A 119 -3.09 2.67 -4.65
CA LEU A 119 -2.32 1.42 -4.63
C LEU A 119 -2.55 0.66 -3.32
N THR A 120 -2.75 1.41 -2.24
CA THR A 120 -3.21 0.92 -0.95
C THR A 120 -3.82 2.07 -0.17
N ILE A 121 -4.94 1.83 0.49
CA ILE A 121 -5.58 2.80 1.39
C ILE A 121 -6.20 2.06 2.58
N SER A 122 -5.94 2.54 3.80
CA SER A 122 -6.38 1.91 5.05
C SER A 122 -7.66 2.52 5.63
N VAL A 123 -8.39 3.29 4.85
CA VAL A 123 -9.65 3.94 5.21
C VAL A 123 -10.75 3.54 4.23
N ASP A 124 -12.01 3.74 4.62
CA ASP A 124 -13.14 3.61 3.70
C ASP A 124 -13.14 4.78 2.71
N PRO A 125 -12.84 4.55 1.42
CA PRO A 125 -12.72 5.62 0.44
C PRO A 125 -14.06 6.30 0.11
N VAL A 126 -15.19 5.65 0.39
CA VAL A 126 -16.52 6.26 0.26
C VAL A 126 -16.77 7.24 1.39
N ARG A 127 -16.48 6.82 2.63
CA ARG A 127 -16.64 7.66 3.81
C ARG A 127 -15.70 8.88 3.79
N GLU A 128 -14.50 8.71 3.25
CA GLU A 128 -13.53 9.81 3.09
C GLU A 128 -13.82 10.70 1.87
N GLY A 129 -14.88 10.41 1.10
CA GLY A 129 -15.27 11.20 -0.07
C GLY A 129 -14.28 11.11 -1.24
N LEU A 130 -13.47 10.06 -1.29
CA LEU A 130 -12.55 9.84 -2.41
C LEU A 130 -13.27 9.26 -3.62
N VAL A 131 -14.28 8.42 -3.40
CA VAL A 131 -15.12 7.80 -4.43
C VAL A 131 -16.58 7.79 -4.00
N LYS A 132 -17.51 7.71 -4.93
CA LYS A 132 -18.95 7.66 -4.61
C LYS A 132 -19.41 6.29 -4.12
N SER A 133 -18.90 5.23 -4.72
CA SER A 133 -19.10 3.86 -4.25
C SER A 133 -17.94 2.96 -4.66
N LEU A 134 -17.79 1.80 -4.02
CA LEU A 134 -16.72 0.86 -4.39
C LEU A 134 -16.97 0.24 -5.75
N ALA A 135 -18.24 -0.09 -6.08
CA ALA A 135 -18.61 -0.73 -7.34
C ALA A 135 -18.52 0.22 -8.54
N ARG A 136 -18.84 1.49 -8.34
CA ARG A 136 -18.74 2.56 -9.35
C ARG A 136 -18.15 3.80 -8.68
N PRO A 137 -16.83 3.98 -8.74
CA PRO A 137 -16.15 5.08 -8.06
C PRO A 137 -16.60 6.45 -8.56
N GLU A 138 -16.91 6.56 -9.85
CA GLU A 138 -17.12 7.80 -10.58
C GLU A 138 -15.94 8.77 -10.45
N GLY A 139 -15.86 9.80 -11.28
CA GLY A 139 -14.72 10.72 -11.26
C GLY A 139 -13.40 10.11 -11.73
N ASN A 140 -12.27 10.59 -11.16
CA ASN A 140 -10.92 10.24 -11.60
C ASN A 140 -10.15 9.33 -10.63
N ILE A 141 -10.80 8.77 -9.60
CA ILE A 141 -10.14 7.95 -8.56
C ILE A 141 -10.69 6.53 -8.59
N THR A 142 -9.79 5.55 -8.50
CA THR A 142 -10.08 4.11 -8.32
C THR A 142 -8.93 3.44 -7.58
N GLY A 143 -8.95 2.12 -7.43
CA GLY A 143 -7.80 1.34 -6.90
C GLY A 143 -8.17 0.29 -5.87
N LEU A 144 -7.34 0.17 -4.83
CA LEU A 144 -7.37 -0.90 -3.84
C LEU A 144 -7.53 -0.34 -2.43
N ALA A 145 -8.48 -0.88 -1.67
CA ALA A 145 -8.78 -0.50 -0.31
C ALA A 145 -8.52 -1.65 0.68
N ASN A 146 -7.94 -1.29 1.84
CA ASN A 146 -7.75 -2.16 2.98
C ASN A 146 -8.66 -1.66 4.08
N LEU A 147 -9.81 -2.26 4.26
CA LEU A 147 -10.69 -1.88 5.38
C LEU A 147 -10.14 -2.49 6.68
N SER A 148 -9.20 -1.78 7.30
CA SER A 148 -8.52 -2.23 8.52
C SER A 148 -9.46 -2.32 9.73
N GLY A 149 -10.59 -1.63 9.72
CA GLY A 149 -11.58 -1.66 10.80
C GLY A 149 -12.12 -3.06 11.07
N ASP A 150 -12.34 -3.85 10.01
CA ASP A 150 -12.84 -5.22 10.13
C ASP A 150 -11.83 -6.19 10.79
N LEU A 151 -10.54 -5.79 10.84
CA LEU A 151 -9.47 -6.59 11.46
C LEU A 151 -9.36 -6.37 12.98
N SER A 152 -9.87 -5.26 13.49
CA SER A 152 -9.68 -4.86 14.89
C SER A 152 -10.08 -5.92 15.92
N PRO A 153 -11.23 -6.61 15.80
CA PRO A 153 -11.59 -7.69 16.71
C PRO A 153 -10.58 -8.84 16.65
N LYS A 154 -10.11 -9.18 15.43
CA LYS A 154 -9.19 -10.31 15.23
C LYS A 154 -7.80 -10.07 15.78
N LEU A 155 -7.28 -8.84 15.67
CA LEU A 155 -6.01 -8.45 16.29
C LEU A 155 -6.08 -8.60 17.80
N LEU A 156 -7.18 -8.16 18.42
CA LEU A 156 -7.38 -8.25 19.86
C LEU A 156 -7.54 -9.71 20.32
N GLU A 157 -8.30 -10.54 19.59
CA GLU A 157 -8.41 -11.98 19.86
C GLU A 157 -7.05 -12.67 19.84
N MET A 158 -6.21 -12.36 18.86
CA MET A 158 -4.86 -12.92 18.75
C MET A 158 -3.99 -12.51 19.94
N LEU A 159 -4.02 -11.24 20.37
CA LEU A 159 -3.31 -10.78 21.56
C LEU A 159 -3.79 -11.51 22.80
N LEU A 160 -5.11 -11.62 23.00
CA LEU A 160 -5.72 -12.32 24.13
C LEU A 160 -5.34 -13.80 24.19
N SER A 161 -5.13 -14.44 23.02
CA SER A 161 -4.71 -15.84 22.97
C SER A 161 -3.24 -16.05 23.36
N VAL A 162 -2.40 -15.02 23.20
CA VAL A 162 -0.95 -15.08 23.45
C VAL A 162 -0.56 -14.48 24.80
N VAL A 163 -1.30 -13.46 25.26
CA VAL A 163 -1.04 -12.76 26.53
C VAL A 163 -2.12 -13.13 27.54
N PRO A 164 -1.82 -14.03 28.50
CA PRO A 164 -2.79 -14.43 29.51
C PRO A 164 -3.25 -13.24 30.39
N ARG A 165 -4.56 -13.14 30.63
CA ARG A 165 -5.16 -12.10 31.49
C ARG A 165 -4.92 -10.67 31.01
N LEU A 166 -4.79 -10.48 29.69
CA LEU A 166 -4.65 -9.17 29.08
C LEU A 166 -5.81 -8.24 29.47
N SER A 167 -5.52 -7.14 30.12
CA SER A 167 -6.51 -6.18 30.62
C SER A 167 -6.36 -4.78 30.06
N ARG A 168 -5.15 -4.41 29.61
CA ARG A 168 -4.85 -3.09 29.07
C ARG A 168 -3.98 -3.16 27.81
N VAL A 169 -4.50 -2.66 26.71
CA VAL A 169 -3.84 -2.65 25.40
C VAL A 169 -3.63 -1.20 24.94
N ALA A 170 -2.39 -0.85 24.61
CA ALA A 170 -2.11 0.40 23.93
C ALA A 170 -2.43 0.27 22.42
N VAL A 171 -2.87 1.37 21.82
CA VAL A 171 -3.01 1.48 20.36
C VAL A 171 -2.13 2.64 19.89
N LEU A 172 -1.10 2.32 19.11
CA LEU A 172 -0.21 3.31 18.54
C LEU A 172 -0.83 3.91 17.28
N LEU A 173 -1.06 5.21 17.29
CA LEU A 173 -1.82 5.96 16.29
C LEU A 173 -1.02 7.17 15.79
N ASN A 174 -1.16 7.49 14.52
CA ASN A 174 -0.68 8.76 13.96
C ASN A 174 -1.86 9.76 13.89
N PRO A 175 -1.83 10.89 14.61
CA PRO A 175 -2.95 11.85 14.62
C PRO A 175 -3.18 12.52 13.26
N THR A 176 -2.19 12.51 12.35
CA THR A 176 -2.34 13.06 10.99
C THR A 176 -2.98 12.07 10.01
N ASN A 177 -3.16 10.81 10.41
CA ASN A 177 -3.84 9.82 9.58
C ASN A 177 -5.36 9.88 9.81
N PRO A 178 -6.17 10.29 8.83
CA PRO A 178 -7.61 10.46 9.00
C PRO A 178 -8.34 9.17 9.39
N GLY A 179 -7.80 8.00 9.01
CA GLY A 179 -8.39 6.68 9.32
C GLY A 179 -8.23 6.25 10.76
N HIS A 180 -7.27 6.80 11.51
CA HIS A 180 -6.92 6.28 12.82
C HIS A 180 -8.00 6.53 13.89
N SER A 181 -8.81 7.56 13.73
CA SER A 181 -9.97 7.77 14.63
C SER A 181 -11.02 6.66 14.52
N ALA A 182 -11.24 6.18 13.30
CA ALA A 182 -12.14 5.06 13.04
C ALA A 182 -11.56 3.74 13.57
N VAL A 183 -10.30 3.45 13.25
CA VAL A 183 -9.59 2.27 13.76
C VAL A 183 -9.62 2.21 15.28
N LEU A 184 -9.36 3.33 15.97
CA LEU A 184 -9.45 3.40 17.42
C LEU A 184 -10.85 3.05 17.93
N LYS A 185 -11.90 3.63 17.33
CA LYS A 185 -13.30 3.37 17.68
C LYS A 185 -13.66 1.89 17.52
N ASP A 186 -13.22 1.26 16.42
CA ASP A 186 -13.48 -0.14 16.14
C ASP A 186 -12.76 -1.06 17.14
N ILE A 187 -11.49 -0.75 17.47
CA ILE A 187 -10.73 -1.47 18.50
C ILE A 187 -11.40 -1.32 19.89
N GLN A 188 -11.82 -0.10 20.26
CA GLN A 188 -12.52 0.15 21.54
C GLN A 188 -13.83 -0.62 21.61
N SER A 189 -14.61 -0.63 20.53
CA SER A 189 -15.87 -1.38 20.47
C SER A 189 -15.64 -2.90 20.61
N ALA A 190 -14.58 -3.43 19.97
CA ALA A 190 -14.21 -4.83 20.13
C ALA A 190 -13.74 -5.14 21.56
N ALA A 191 -12.92 -4.28 22.15
CA ALA A 191 -12.34 -4.45 23.47
C ALA A 191 -13.39 -4.52 24.59
N GLN A 192 -14.50 -3.79 24.45
CA GLN A 192 -15.62 -3.85 25.39
C GLN A 192 -16.17 -5.28 25.56
N LYS A 193 -16.21 -6.06 24.48
CA LYS A 193 -16.70 -7.45 24.52
C LYS A 193 -15.78 -8.39 25.30
N PHE A 194 -14.51 -8.04 25.42
CA PHE A 194 -13.48 -8.83 26.09
C PHE A 194 -13.10 -8.29 27.47
N GLY A 195 -13.70 -7.18 27.92
CA GLY A 195 -13.35 -6.53 29.18
C GLY A 195 -11.95 -5.92 29.19
N VAL A 196 -11.42 -5.55 28.03
CA VAL A 196 -10.08 -4.97 27.86
C VAL A 196 -10.17 -3.45 27.77
N SER A 197 -9.31 -2.74 28.49
CA SER A 197 -9.20 -1.28 28.37
C SER A 197 -8.24 -0.90 27.24
N ILE A 198 -8.59 0.12 26.46
CA ILE A 198 -7.77 0.63 25.37
C ILE A 198 -7.16 1.97 25.75
N ALA A 199 -5.83 2.05 25.64
CA ALA A 199 -5.04 3.26 25.86
C ALA A 199 -4.54 3.79 24.50
N PRO A 200 -5.13 4.84 23.91
CA PRO A 200 -4.63 5.44 22.70
C PRO A 200 -3.32 6.19 22.99
N VAL A 201 -2.29 5.91 22.20
CA VAL A 201 -0.98 6.58 22.29
C VAL A 201 -0.61 7.09 20.91
N GLN A 202 -0.21 8.36 20.83
CA GLN A 202 0.02 9.04 19.56
C GLN A 202 1.50 9.22 19.27
N ALA A 203 1.87 9.11 17.99
CA ALA A 203 3.19 9.46 17.48
C ALA A 203 3.11 9.78 15.99
N GLN A 204 3.84 10.81 15.55
CA GLN A 204 3.97 11.22 14.15
C GLN A 204 5.44 11.38 13.72
N THR A 205 6.37 11.24 14.66
CA THR A 205 7.82 11.32 14.41
C THR A 205 8.55 10.16 15.09
N PRO A 206 9.78 9.82 14.65
CA PRO A 206 10.59 8.79 15.34
C PRO A 206 10.85 9.09 16.83
N ALA A 207 11.02 10.36 17.19
CA ALA A 207 11.21 10.77 18.59
C ALA A 207 9.97 10.54 19.43
N GLU A 208 8.79 10.85 18.86
CA GLU A 208 7.50 10.65 19.53
C GLU A 208 7.17 9.15 19.70
N ILE A 209 7.63 8.27 18.80
CA ILE A 209 7.50 6.81 18.97
C ILE A 209 8.22 6.38 20.26
N GLY A 210 9.44 6.89 20.53
CA GLY A 210 10.15 6.62 21.78
C GLY A 210 9.40 7.10 23.01
N ALA A 211 8.83 8.32 22.96
CA ALA A 211 8.00 8.87 24.03
C ALA A 211 6.71 8.06 24.25
N ALA A 212 6.08 7.59 23.14
CA ALA A 212 4.89 6.74 23.18
C ALA A 212 5.15 5.45 23.97
N PHE A 213 6.27 4.75 23.75
CA PHE A 213 6.62 3.56 24.51
C PHE A 213 6.91 3.86 25.99
N SER A 214 7.49 5.02 26.29
CA SER A 214 7.66 5.47 27.69
C SER A 214 6.32 5.68 28.38
N THR A 215 5.35 6.25 27.68
CA THR A 215 3.96 6.40 28.15
C THR A 215 3.29 5.05 28.36
N MET A 216 3.41 4.12 27.41
CA MET A 216 2.85 2.76 27.52
C MET A 216 3.37 2.04 28.76
N THR A 217 4.68 2.13 29.02
CA THR A 217 5.32 1.54 30.22
C THR A 217 4.81 2.18 31.51
N LYS A 218 4.75 3.52 31.56
CA LYS A 218 4.26 4.27 32.74
C LYS A 218 2.81 3.94 33.05
N GLU A 219 2.00 3.72 32.02
CA GLU A 219 0.58 3.42 32.15
C GLU A 219 0.29 1.91 32.28
N ASN A 220 1.34 1.07 32.40
CA ASN A 220 1.23 -0.37 32.53
C ASN A 220 0.45 -1.02 31.37
N SER A 221 0.71 -0.61 30.14
CA SER A 221 0.16 -1.29 28.96
C SER A 221 0.80 -2.67 28.82
N GLU A 222 -0.04 -3.70 28.73
CA GLU A 222 0.39 -5.11 28.69
C GLU A 222 0.61 -5.63 27.28
N ALA A 223 0.12 -4.91 26.27
CA ALA A 223 0.34 -5.18 24.86
C ALA A 223 0.14 -3.90 24.02
N VAL A 224 0.57 -3.91 22.76
CA VAL A 224 0.36 -2.80 21.81
C VAL A 224 -0.14 -3.30 20.47
N ILE A 225 -1.16 -2.62 19.94
CA ILE A 225 -1.58 -2.71 18.53
C ILE A 225 -0.93 -1.56 17.77
N VAL A 226 -0.16 -1.89 16.75
CA VAL A 226 0.49 -0.90 15.86
C VAL A 226 -0.38 -0.72 14.62
N SER A 227 -1.03 0.42 14.50
CA SER A 227 -1.90 0.74 13.37
C SER A 227 -1.11 0.89 12.07
N LEU A 228 -1.74 0.63 10.91
CA LEU A 228 -1.10 0.81 9.61
C LEU A 228 -0.94 2.29 9.30
N ASP A 229 0.30 2.75 9.24
CA ASP A 229 0.67 4.12 8.87
C ASP A 229 2.03 4.16 8.19
N GLY A 230 2.23 5.12 7.30
CA GLY A 230 3.49 5.25 6.56
C GLY A 230 4.69 5.43 7.47
N ILE A 231 4.59 6.24 8.55
CA ILE A 231 5.70 6.44 9.50
C ILE A 231 5.96 5.17 10.32
N PHE A 232 4.93 4.41 10.71
CA PHE A 232 5.12 3.18 11.48
C PHE A 232 5.72 2.05 10.63
N VAL A 233 5.34 1.95 9.35
CA VAL A 233 6.00 1.05 8.39
C VAL A 233 7.46 1.45 8.19
N GLN A 234 7.78 2.74 8.08
CA GLN A 234 9.15 3.24 7.94
C GLN A 234 9.98 2.98 9.21
N GLN A 235 9.38 3.15 10.39
CA GLN A 235 10.02 3.00 11.70
C GLN A 235 9.75 1.63 12.37
N ARG A 236 9.32 0.63 11.60
CA ARG A 236 8.90 -0.67 12.12
C ARG A 236 9.96 -1.38 12.96
N ARG A 237 11.24 -1.25 12.58
CA ARG A 237 12.36 -1.79 13.36
C ARG A 237 12.49 -1.11 14.72
N GLN A 238 12.45 0.22 14.74
CA GLN A 238 12.46 0.99 16.00
C GLN A 238 11.29 0.57 16.91
N ILE A 239 10.10 0.41 16.34
CA ILE A 239 8.89 0.00 17.09
C ILE A 239 9.08 -1.42 17.65
N ALA A 240 9.58 -2.36 16.86
CA ALA A 240 9.84 -3.73 17.28
C ALA A 240 10.90 -3.80 18.40
N ASP A 241 12.00 -3.06 18.26
CA ASP A 241 13.07 -2.97 19.26
C ASP A 241 12.56 -2.38 20.58
N LEU A 242 11.75 -1.32 20.52
CA LEU A 242 11.14 -0.70 21.70
C LEU A 242 10.12 -1.63 22.38
N ALA A 243 9.29 -2.35 21.59
CA ALA A 243 8.36 -3.33 22.12
C ALA A 243 9.09 -4.46 22.87
N ALA A 244 10.15 -5.02 22.26
CA ALA A 244 10.96 -6.06 22.88
C ALA A 244 11.68 -5.56 24.13
N LYS A 245 12.32 -4.37 24.08
CA LYS A 245 13.05 -3.75 25.22
C LYS A 245 12.14 -3.51 26.41
N ASN A 246 10.91 -3.04 26.19
CA ASN A 246 9.95 -2.76 27.24
C ASN A 246 9.10 -3.99 27.61
N ARG A 247 9.35 -5.15 26.98
CA ARG A 247 8.59 -6.40 27.17
C ARG A 247 7.10 -6.24 26.92
N ILE A 248 6.73 -5.43 25.91
CA ILE A 248 5.35 -5.19 25.50
C ILE A 248 5.05 -6.05 24.25
N PRO A 249 4.26 -7.15 24.36
CA PRO A 249 3.79 -7.92 23.22
C PRO A 249 3.10 -7.02 22.20
N SER A 250 3.38 -7.24 20.92
CA SER A 250 2.94 -6.34 19.88
C SER A 250 2.30 -7.06 18.71
N ILE A 251 1.27 -6.46 18.13
CA ILE A 251 0.66 -6.91 16.87
C ILE A 251 0.48 -5.75 15.91
N SER A 252 0.66 -6.02 14.63
CA SER A 252 0.44 -5.04 13.57
C SER A 252 -0.43 -5.61 12.44
N THR A 253 -0.81 -4.76 11.47
CA THR A 253 -1.52 -5.16 10.26
C THR A 253 -0.62 -5.24 9.02
N PHE A 254 0.71 -5.14 9.19
CA PHE A 254 1.68 -5.24 8.08
C PHE A 254 2.78 -6.23 8.42
N ILE A 255 3.05 -7.13 7.48
CA ILE A 255 3.91 -8.32 7.66
C ILE A 255 5.39 -7.96 7.84
N GLU A 256 5.85 -6.85 7.27
CA GLU A 256 7.22 -6.38 7.38
C GLU A 256 7.61 -6.08 8.84
N TYR A 257 6.64 -5.80 9.69
CA TYR A 257 6.86 -5.59 11.13
C TYR A 257 7.45 -6.84 11.81
N VAL A 258 6.89 -8.00 11.51
CA VAL A 258 7.35 -9.27 12.08
C VAL A 258 8.70 -9.70 11.53
N GLN A 259 8.98 -9.38 10.27
CA GLN A 259 10.29 -9.62 9.66
C GLN A 259 11.41 -8.82 10.33
N ASP A 260 11.09 -7.61 10.83
CA ASP A 260 12.02 -6.73 11.54
C ASP A 260 11.95 -6.87 13.08
N GLY A 261 11.40 -7.97 13.61
CA GLY A 261 11.44 -8.30 15.02
C GLY A 261 10.14 -8.14 15.80
N GLY A 262 9.06 -7.66 15.19
CA GLY A 262 7.72 -7.63 15.80
C GLY A 262 7.22 -9.03 16.14
N LEU A 263 6.26 -9.13 17.08
CA LEU A 263 5.79 -10.44 17.56
C LEU A 263 4.80 -11.10 16.59
N ILE A 264 3.73 -10.39 16.22
CA ILE A 264 2.65 -10.91 15.37
C ILE A 264 2.28 -9.84 14.34
N SER A 265 1.94 -10.26 13.14
CA SER A 265 1.16 -9.44 12.21
C SER A 265 0.03 -10.25 11.60
N TYR A 266 -1.12 -9.58 11.43
CA TYR A 266 -2.26 -10.11 10.71
C TYR A 266 -2.87 -9.01 9.86
N GLY A 267 -2.73 -9.14 8.55
CA GLY A 267 -3.18 -8.10 7.63
C GLY A 267 -3.02 -8.49 6.17
N PRO A 268 -3.43 -7.61 5.26
CA PRO A 268 -3.30 -7.84 3.83
C PRO A 268 -1.83 -7.84 3.41
N ASN A 269 -1.52 -8.63 2.39
CA ASN A 269 -0.21 -8.60 1.76
C ASN A 269 -0.06 -7.32 0.94
N LEU A 270 0.71 -6.36 1.45
CA LEU A 270 0.92 -5.07 0.80
C LEU A 270 1.64 -5.22 -0.55
N ALA A 271 2.60 -6.14 -0.66
CA ALA A 271 3.31 -6.37 -1.92
C ALA A 271 2.35 -6.86 -3.02
N ASP A 272 1.42 -7.77 -2.70
CA ASP A 272 0.37 -8.20 -3.63
C ASP A 272 -0.52 -7.04 -4.07
N GLN A 273 -0.90 -6.18 -3.13
CA GLN A 273 -1.71 -5.00 -3.44
C GLN A 273 -1.00 -4.03 -4.38
N TYR A 274 0.25 -3.70 -4.11
CA TYR A 274 1.02 -2.82 -5.00
C TYR A 274 1.19 -3.42 -6.39
N ARG A 275 1.42 -4.75 -6.48
CA ARG A 275 1.49 -5.46 -7.76
C ARG A 275 0.15 -5.43 -8.50
N ARG A 276 -0.96 -5.64 -7.80
CA ARG A 276 -2.33 -5.50 -8.37
C ARG A 276 -2.63 -4.05 -8.77
N GLY A 277 -2.14 -3.07 -8.01
CA GLY A 277 -2.24 -1.66 -8.35
C GLY A 277 -1.63 -1.33 -9.72
N ALA A 278 -0.54 -2.01 -10.10
CA ALA A 278 0.03 -1.89 -11.44
C ALA A 278 -0.96 -2.29 -12.54
N SER A 279 -1.82 -3.29 -12.31
CA SER A 279 -2.84 -3.69 -13.29
C SER A 279 -3.94 -2.64 -13.47
N TYR A 280 -4.24 -1.84 -12.45
CA TYR A 280 -5.14 -0.68 -12.57
C TYR A 280 -4.50 0.43 -13.40
N VAL A 281 -3.22 0.70 -13.18
CA VAL A 281 -2.46 1.65 -13.97
C VAL A 281 -2.44 1.19 -15.44
N ASP A 282 -2.16 -0.07 -15.72
CA ASP A 282 -2.17 -0.64 -17.08
C ASP A 282 -3.52 -0.44 -17.78
N LYS A 283 -4.64 -0.79 -17.10
CA LYS A 283 -5.99 -0.59 -17.66
C LYS A 283 -6.24 0.88 -18.04
N ILE A 284 -5.82 1.81 -17.19
CA ILE A 284 -5.99 3.25 -17.41
C ILE A 284 -5.09 3.73 -18.57
N LEU A 285 -3.84 3.30 -18.63
CA LEU A 285 -2.92 3.63 -19.73
C LEU A 285 -3.42 3.09 -21.07
N LYS A 286 -4.20 2.00 -21.06
CA LYS A 286 -4.91 1.42 -22.21
C LYS A 286 -6.25 2.06 -22.50
N GLY A 287 -6.66 3.10 -21.75
CA GLY A 287 -7.85 3.91 -22.04
C GLY A 287 -9.07 3.62 -21.17
N ALA A 288 -8.98 2.76 -20.16
CA ALA A 288 -10.05 2.59 -19.20
C ALA A 288 -10.26 3.84 -18.36
N LYS A 289 -11.51 4.19 -18.07
CA LYS A 289 -11.82 5.33 -17.21
C LYS A 289 -11.76 4.90 -15.74
N PRO A 290 -11.09 5.65 -14.84
CA PRO A 290 -11.02 5.31 -13.42
C PRO A 290 -12.41 5.08 -12.79
N GLY A 291 -13.37 5.94 -13.11
CA GLY A 291 -14.73 5.87 -12.58
C GLY A 291 -15.52 4.62 -12.95
N ASP A 292 -15.10 3.87 -13.98
CA ASP A 292 -15.70 2.61 -14.42
C ASP A 292 -14.98 1.37 -13.83
N LEU A 293 -13.83 1.57 -13.17
CA LEU A 293 -13.05 0.50 -12.54
C LEU A 293 -13.43 0.40 -11.06
N PRO A 294 -14.02 -0.71 -10.60
CA PRO A 294 -14.39 -0.88 -9.19
C PRO A 294 -13.18 -0.73 -8.26
N VAL A 295 -13.39 -0.14 -7.07
CA VAL A 295 -12.41 -0.22 -6.00
C VAL A 295 -12.47 -1.61 -5.39
N GLU A 296 -11.38 -2.36 -5.48
CA GLU A 296 -11.28 -3.70 -4.93
C GLU A 296 -10.82 -3.67 -3.48
N GLN A 297 -11.37 -4.58 -2.67
CA GLN A 297 -10.94 -4.80 -1.29
C GLN A 297 -9.94 -5.95 -1.22
N ALA A 298 -9.08 -5.92 -0.20
CA ALA A 298 -8.22 -7.06 0.10
C ALA A 298 -9.08 -8.26 0.52
N THR A 299 -8.85 -9.40 -0.12
CA THR A 299 -9.57 -10.65 0.18
C THR A 299 -8.67 -11.69 0.85
N LYS A 300 -7.35 -11.49 0.79
CA LYS A 300 -6.35 -12.39 1.38
C LYS A 300 -5.63 -11.66 2.51
N PHE A 301 -5.70 -12.25 3.71
CA PHE A 301 -4.99 -11.79 4.89
C PHE A 301 -3.98 -12.86 5.29
N GLU A 302 -2.82 -12.44 5.76
CA GLU A 302 -1.72 -13.33 6.14
C GLU A 302 -1.37 -13.14 7.61
N LEU A 303 -1.12 -14.25 8.29
CA LEU A 303 -0.69 -14.30 9.68
C LEU A 303 0.79 -14.66 9.75
N PHE A 304 1.61 -13.74 10.24
CA PHE A 304 3.03 -13.98 10.48
C PHE A 304 3.32 -13.91 11.98
N ILE A 305 4.15 -14.84 12.47
CA ILE A 305 4.50 -14.97 13.89
C ILE A 305 6.02 -15.07 14.03
N ASN A 306 6.60 -14.33 14.97
CA ASN A 306 8.01 -14.40 15.31
C ASN A 306 8.21 -15.15 16.62
N ARG A 307 8.64 -16.42 16.54
CA ARG A 307 8.89 -17.25 17.73
C ARG A 307 10.13 -16.81 18.51
N LYS A 308 11.13 -16.19 17.85
CA LYS A 308 12.28 -15.60 18.57
C LYS A 308 11.82 -14.49 19.49
N THR A 309 10.99 -13.59 18.98
CA THR A 309 10.43 -12.49 19.78
C THR A 309 9.50 -13.03 20.88
N ALA A 310 8.67 -14.02 20.60
CA ALA A 310 7.86 -14.68 21.62
C ALA A 310 8.72 -15.24 22.77
N LYS A 311 9.82 -15.93 22.43
CA LYS A 311 10.76 -16.48 23.41
C LYS A 311 11.43 -15.38 24.26
N VAL A 312 11.84 -14.27 23.66
CA VAL A 312 12.42 -13.11 24.37
C VAL A 312 11.43 -12.50 25.35
N LEU A 313 10.16 -12.48 24.97
CA LEU A 313 9.06 -11.97 25.81
C LEU A 313 8.57 -12.98 26.87
N GLY A 314 9.05 -14.23 26.84
CA GLY A 314 8.60 -15.30 27.73
C GLY A 314 7.17 -15.79 27.41
N LEU A 315 6.73 -15.65 26.16
CA LEU A 315 5.38 -16.00 25.71
C LEU A 315 5.36 -17.37 25.03
N THR A 316 4.28 -18.09 25.25
CA THR A 316 3.97 -19.33 24.53
C THR A 316 2.91 -19.05 23.47
N ILE A 317 3.24 -19.26 22.22
CA ILE A 317 2.28 -19.12 21.12
C ILE A 317 1.41 -20.38 21.06
N PRO A 318 0.08 -20.28 21.12
CA PRO A 318 -0.82 -21.42 21.00
C PRO A 318 -0.61 -22.19 19.69
N GLN A 319 -0.69 -23.51 19.77
CA GLN A 319 -0.51 -24.38 18.60
C GLN A 319 -1.52 -24.06 17.48
N THR A 320 -2.74 -23.67 17.85
CA THR A 320 -3.78 -23.25 16.88
C THR A 320 -3.36 -22.04 16.05
N LEU A 321 -2.68 -21.05 16.66
CA LEU A 321 -2.14 -19.90 15.92
C LEU A 321 -0.97 -20.29 15.03
N LEU A 322 -0.08 -21.19 15.52
CA LEU A 322 1.06 -21.67 14.71
C LEU A 322 0.61 -22.45 13.47
N ILE A 323 -0.45 -23.26 13.59
CA ILE A 323 -1.02 -24.01 12.45
C ILE A 323 -1.68 -23.04 11.44
N SER A 324 -2.29 -21.96 11.93
CA SER A 324 -2.96 -20.98 11.07
C SER A 324 -2.01 -19.96 10.45
N ALA A 325 -0.74 -19.93 10.87
CA ALA A 325 0.22 -18.95 10.39
C ALA A 325 0.70 -19.29 8.96
N ASP A 326 0.64 -18.28 8.07
CA ASP A 326 1.24 -18.37 6.74
C ASP A 326 2.78 -18.42 6.81
N LYS A 327 3.35 -17.78 7.85
CA LYS A 327 4.79 -17.81 8.11
C LYS A 327 5.11 -17.72 9.59
N VAL A 328 6.03 -18.59 10.01
CA VAL A 328 6.63 -18.56 11.35
C VAL A 328 8.13 -18.29 11.20
N ILE A 329 8.62 -17.25 11.90
CA ILE A 329 10.05 -16.92 11.97
C ILE A 329 10.62 -17.62 13.21
N GLU A 330 11.57 -18.54 12.96
CA GLU A 330 12.25 -19.36 13.97
C GLU A 330 13.47 -18.65 14.58
#